data_9bc85a1f49e76fe6e021dbbaa17c9b3d
#
_entry.id   9bc85a1f49e76fe6e021dbbaa17c9b3d
#
_cell.length_a   1.000
_cell.length_b   1.000
_cell.length_c   1.000
_cell.angle_alpha   90.00
_cell.angle_beta   90.00
_cell.angle_gamma   90.00
#
_symmetry.space_group_name_H-M   'P 1'
#
loop_
_entity.id
_entity.type
_entity.pdbx_description
1 polymer ?
#
loop_
_entity_poly.entity_id
_entity_poly.type
_entity_poly.pdbx_seq_one_letter_code
_entity_poly.pdbx_strand_id
1 'polypeptide(L)'
;MVVRETFFLPRPLTTTTSRGARRRRGTQTTATTTTTRKMYVRIDRPDFGGGGDEDAKKSEEEEEVNLILIFSHGLHEHSSRFRESFDVWASSSTHKIATMSFDHVGHGRSDPISRNNNNNNNNKRGTTGGGGGGGGGGDDDVKHQIDSFETMVEDTRAVVDCARQRFGNHVPIAISGVSLGGLVAMHTAMTYPKEYFVAIVLIAPAINVKWTFQKKALALVGEVVARAAPHAKIVPATTTESLTDDTATAREFEEDPYNYIGKARARFGNEILKAMKELDKAGKEGRVRGISRNVFAVHAEKDAVTCADSTERFFAQSLKDIPNKQFVKLAHTKGHLLLHEPGCEWTRELIGRFLTDAALDAKNTTTTTTTTTTTTTHSTTTHNRRRRRRDDDDAHVAKSRL
;
A
#
# COMPACT_ATOMS: atom_id res chain seq x y z
N MET A 1 17.05 2.36 19.50
CA MET A 1 15.66 2.19 19.96
C MET A 1 14.69 2.54 18.84
N VAL A 2 13.41 2.20 18.96
CA VAL A 2 12.38 2.53 17.96
C VAL A 2 11.30 3.38 18.63
N VAL A 3 11.01 4.55 18.06
CA VAL A 3 9.89 5.40 18.47
C VAL A 3 8.65 4.91 17.74
N ARG A 4 7.54 4.73 18.46
CA ARG A 4 6.30 4.21 17.94
C ARG A 4 5.14 5.14 18.26
N GLU A 5 4.44 5.57 17.22
CA GLU A 5 3.28 6.43 17.30
C GLU A 5 2.07 5.72 16.67
N THR A 6 0.89 5.93 17.26
CA THR A 6 -0.36 5.44 16.67
C THR A 6 -1.43 6.52 16.73
N PHE A 7 -2.27 6.61 15.70
CA PHE A 7 -3.35 7.58 15.63
C PHE A 7 -4.44 7.11 14.66
N PHE A 8 -5.57 7.82 14.67
CA PHE A 8 -6.64 7.59 13.71
C PHE A 8 -6.68 8.71 12.68
N LEU A 9 -6.60 8.34 11.39
CA LEU A 9 -6.75 9.26 10.28
C LEU A 9 -8.23 9.26 9.85
N PRO A 10 -8.91 10.42 9.85
CA PRO A 10 -10.29 10.51 9.36
C PRO A 10 -10.34 10.29 7.85
N ARG A 11 -11.24 9.41 7.42
CA ARG A 11 -11.48 9.10 6.01
C ARG A 11 -12.93 9.36 5.62
N PRO A 12 -13.20 10.14 4.58
CA PRO A 12 -14.56 10.30 4.10
C PRO A 12 -15.06 8.97 3.51
N LEU A 13 -16.31 8.65 3.80
CA LEU A 13 -17.04 7.57 3.16
C LEU A 13 -18.26 8.17 2.47
N THR A 14 -18.22 8.22 1.16
CA THR A 14 -19.32 8.75 0.36
C THR A 14 -20.22 7.60 -0.09
N THR A 15 -21.43 7.56 0.42
CA THR A 15 -22.46 6.61 -0.01
C THR A 15 -23.51 7.31 -0.85
N THR A 16 -23.68 6.86 -2.10
CA THR A 16 -24.72 7.36 -2.99
C THR A 16 -25.91 6.39 -2.96
N THR A 17 -27.04 6.81 -2.42
CA THR A 17 -28.27 6.04 -2.44
C THR A 17 -29.22 6.57 -3.51
N SER A 18 -29.54 5.75 -4.50
CA SER A 18 -30.63 6.04 -5.44
C SER A 18 -31.94 5.54 -4.81
N ARG A 19 -32.84 6.43 -4.41
CA ARG A 19 -34.20 6.04 -4.05
C ARG A 19 -34.98 5.75 -5.32
N GLY A 20 -35.31 4.50 -5.56
CA GLY A 20 -36.27 4.10 -6.59
C GLY A 20 -37.64 4.66 -6.26
N ALA A 21 -38.04 5.71 -6.95
CA ALA A 21 -39.40 6.19 -6.91
C ALA A 21 -40.29 5.28 -7.76
N ARG A 22 -41.36 4.72 -7.18
CA ARG A 22 -42.47 4.11 -7.91
C ARG A 22 -42.99 5.11 -8.96
N ARG A 23 -43.11 4.63 -10.19
CA ARG A 23 -43.61 5.33 -11.38
C ARG A 23 -44.64 6.44 -11.09
N ARG A 24 -44.19 7.67 -11.05
CA ARG A 24 -44.86 8.87 -11.57
C ARG A 24 -43.74 9.79 -12.02
N ARG A 25 -43.85 10.39 -13.19
CA ARG A 25 -42.85 11.26 -13.80
C ARG A 25 -42.30 12.26 -12.77
N GLY A 26 -41.07 12.03 -12.28
CA GLY A 26 -40.40 12.87 -11.31
C GLY A 26 -38.92 12.54 -11.34
N THR A 27 -38.10 13.55 -11.37
CA THR A 27 -36.63 13.54 -11.30
C THR A 27 -36.12 12.60 -10.21
N GLN A 28 -35.23 11.68 -10.60
CA GLN A 28 -34.47 10.85 -9.64
C GLN A 28 -33.61 11.76 -8.78
N THR A 29 -33.93 11.89 -7.51
CA THR A 29 -33.09 12.57 -6.52
C THR A 29 -32.12 11.54 -5.96
N THR A 30 -30.86 11.67 -6.31
CA THR A 30 -29.75 10.94 -5.67
C THR A 30 -29.35 11.70 -4.42
N ALA A 31 -29.49 11.09 -3.25
CA ALA A 31 -28.95 11.63 -2.02
C ALA A 31 -27.55 11.07 -1.80
N THR A 32 -26.55 11.95 -1.76
CA THR A 32 -25.18 11.60 -1.39
C THR A 32 -24.97 11.96 0.07
N THR A 33 -24.66 10.94 0.89
CA THR A 33 -24.34 11.13 2.31
C THR A 33 -22.87 10.85 2.50
N THR A 34 -22.12 11.81 3.04
CA THR A 34 -20.72 11.62 3.42
C THR A 34 -20.67 11.40 4.93
N THR A 35 -20.13 10.26 5.33
CA THR A 35 -19.81 9.96 6.74
C THR A 35 -18.29 9.88 6.89
N THR A 36 -17.79 10.06 8.12
CA THR A 36 -16.36 9.92 8.41
C THR A 36 -16.12 8.63 9.14
N ARG A 37 -15.19 7.81 8.66
CA ARG A 37 -14.67 6.63 9.33
C ARG A 37 -13.25 6.88 9.82
N LYS A 38 -12.80 6.12 10.80
CA LYS A 38 -11.46 6.21 11.37
C LYS A 38 -10.60 5.11 10.80
N MET A 39 -9.46 5.47 10.23
CA MET A 39 -8.43 4.52 9.78
C MET A 39 -7.29 4.53 10.80
N TYR A 40 -6.98 3.36 11.36
CA TYR A 40 -5.84 3.19 12.26
C TYR A 40 -4.54 3.28 11.47
N VAL A 41 -3.63 4.14 11.93
CA VAL A 41 -2.29 4.34 11.35
C VAL A 41 -1.26 4.19 12.45
N ARG A 42 -0.13 3.57 12.11
CA ARG A 42 1.01 3.35 12.97
C ARG A 42 2.28 3.83 12.26
N ILE A 43 3.14 4.50 13.03
CA ILE A 43 4.47 4.90 12.60
C ILE A 43 5.49 4.21 13.51
N ASP A 44 6.44 3.51 12.92
CA ASP A 44 7.63 2.98 13.57
C ASP A 44 8.83 3.65 12.92
N ARG A 45 9.64 4.38 13.71
CA ARG A 45 10.78 5.12 13.20
C ARG A 45 12.00 5.00 14.09
N PRO A 46 13.21 5.26 13.58
CA PRO A 46 14.41 5.33 14.40
C PRO A 46 14.23 6.29 15.59
N ASP A 47 14.80 5.92 16.73
CA ASP A 47 14.96 6.79 17.88
C ASP A 47 16.33 7.46 17.80
N PHE A 48 16.37 8.72 17.52
CA PHE A 48 17.60 9.50 17.42
C PHE A 48 18.05 10.08 18.76
N GLY A 49 17.37 9.72 19.89
CA GLY A 49 17.78 10.08 21.23
C GLY A 49 17.72 11.57 21.51
N GLY A 50 16.54 12.15 21.58
CA GLY A 50 16.33 13.50 22.10
C GLY A 50 16.59 13.58 23.59
N GLY A 51 17.84 13.45 24.03
CA GLY A 51 18.29 13.73 25.39
C GLY A 51 18.42 15.24 25.58
N GLY A 52 17.67 15.76 26.57
CA GLY A 52 17.65 17.18 26.90
C GLY A 52 18.97 17.69 27.52
N ASP A 53 19.98 17.87 26.69
CA ASP A 53 21.11 18.73 26.97
C ASP A 53 21.18 19.76 25.84
N GLU A 54 20.84 21.01 26.18
CA GLU A 54 20.83 22.17 25.27
C GLU A 54 22.21 22.52 24.66
N ASP A 55 23.28 21.82 25.03
CA ASP A 55 24.66 22.10 24.59
C ASP A 55 25.23 21.15 23.55
N ALA A 56 24.52 20.12 23.11
CA ALA A 56 24.97 19.24 22.01
C ALA A 56 24.38 19.69 20.68
N LYS A 57 24.95 20.70 20.04
CA LYS A 57 24.86 20.89 18.58
C LYS A 57 25.52 19.69 17.88
N LYS A 58 24.88 18.51 17.89
CA LYS A 58 25.15 17.45 16.92
C LYS A 58 24.66 17.98 15.57
N SER A 59 25.52 17.87 14.58
CA SER A 59 25.21 18.26 13.21
C SER A 59 23.86 17.68 12.78
N GLU A 60 22.96 18.51 12.29
CA GLU A 60 21.59 18.18 11.81
C GLU A 60 21.58 17.06 10.75
N GLU A 61 22.72 16.70 10.19
CA GLU A 61 22.89 15.65 9.15
C GLU A 61 22.85 14.20 9.69
N GLU A 62 23.02 13.96 11.01
CA GLU A 62 23.08 12.58 11.54
C GLU A 62 21.74 12.01 12.02
N GLU A 63 20.68 12.80 12.10
CA GLU A 63 19.40 12.42 12.71
C GLU A 63 18.26 12.18 11.69
N GLU A 64 18.55 12.07 10.39
CA GLU A 64 17.52 12.00 9.37
C GLU A 64 17.13 10.56 9.02
N VAL A 65 15.81 10.34 8.87
CA VAL A 65 15.25 9.12 8.30
C VAL A 65 15.70 9.00 6.83
N ASN A 66 16.29 7.87 6.47
CA ASN A 66 16.77 7.64 5.09
C ASN A 66 15.63 7.42 4.10
N LEU A 67 14.54 6.81 4.55
CA LEU A 67 13.42 6.39 3.72
C LEU A 67 12.13 6.30 4.54
N ILE A 68 11.02 6.67 3.95
CA ILE A 68 9.68 6.38 4.46
C ILE A 68 9.12 5.19 3.69
N LEU A 69 8.73 4.13 4.38
CA LEU A 69 8.07 2.97 3.82
C LEU A 69 6.58 2.99 4.13
N ILE A 70 5.74 3.09 3.12
CA ILE A 70 4.29 2.88 3.27
C ILE A 70 4.03 1.37 3.17
N PHE A 71 3.45 0.78 4.21
CA PHE A 71 3.27 -0.66 4.31
C PHE A 71 1.80 -1.06 4.41
N SER A 72 1.36 -1.93 3.50
CA SER A 72 0.01 -2.45 3.38
C SER A 72 -0.03 -3.94 3.73
N HIS A 73 -0.84 -4.31 4.73
CA HIS A 73 -1.01 -5.70 5.18
C HIS A 73 -1.87 -6.54 4.23
N GLY A 74 -1.91 -7.85 4.44
CA GLY A 74 -2.68 -8.80 3.65
C GLY A 74 -4.16 -8.90 4.04
N LEU A 75 -4.87 -9.81 3.38
CA LEU A 75 -6.28 -10.08 3.66
C LEU A 75 -6.44 -10.71 5.04
N HIS A 76 -7.42 -10.24 5.80
CA HIS A 76 -7.84 -10.79 7.09
C HIS A 76 -6.80 -10.68 8.22
N GLU A 77 -5.80 -9.85 8.05
CA GLU A 77 -4.82 -9.52 9.08
C GLU A 77 -4.78 -8.00 9.34
N HIS A 78 -3.77 -7.51 10.04
CA HIS A 78 -3.63 -6.10 10.39
C HIS A 78 -2.16 -5.66 10.47
N SER A 79 -1.91 -4.36 10.44
CA SER A 79 -0.57 -3.77 10.37
C SER A 79 0.34 -4.10 11.56
N SER A 80 -0.22 -4.23 12.77
CA SER A 80 0.59 -4.45 13.98
C SER A 80 1.27 -5.82 14.05
N ARG A 81 0.85 -6.78 13.23
CA ARG A 81 1.52 -8.09 13.12
C ARG A 81 2.95 -7.99 12.60
N PHE A 82 3.26 -6.99 11.81
CA PHE A 82 4.57 -6.80 11.17
C PHE A 82 5.57 -6.01 12.03
N ARG A 83 5.26 -5.83 13.33
CA ARG A 83 6.05 -5.04 14.26
C ARG A 83 7.53 -5.40 14.24
N GLU A 84 7.88 -6.69 14.30
CA GLU A 84 9.27 -7.14 14.34
C GLU A 84 10.04 -6.72 13.07
N SER A 85 9.39 -6.78 11.90
CA SER A 85 9.99 -6.30 10.64
C SER A 85 10.26 -4.80 10.71
N PHE A 86 9.30 -4.03 11.24
CA PHE A 86 9.45 -2.58 11.38
C PHE A 86 10.54 -2.21 12.38
N ASP A 87 10.63 -2.96 13.49
CA ASP A 87 11.69 -2.78 14.49
C ASP A 87 13.09 -3.04 13.88
N VAL A 88 13.26 -4.09 13.06
CA VAL A 88 14.52 -4.36 12.35
C VAL A 88 14.89 -3.21 11.41
N TRP A 89 13.94 -2.73 10.60
CA TRP A 89 14.22 -1.67 9.61
C TRP A 89 14.45 -0.30 10.26
N ALA A 90 13.79 -0.01 11.37
CA ALA A 90 13.96 1.25 12.10
C ALA A 90 15.21 1.27 12.98
N SER A 91 15.53 0.15 13.67
CA SER A 91 16.67 0.10 14.60
C SER A 91 18.03 -0.10 13.94
N SER A 92 18.07 -0.52 12.69
CA SER A 92 19.32 -0.70 11.94
C SER A 92 20.02 0.64 11.72
N SER A 93 21.30 0.71 12.09
CA SER A 93 22.15 1.89 11.86
C SER A 93 22.32 2.21 10.36
N THR A 94 22.20 1.20 9.51
CA THR A 94 22.31 1.30 8.06
C THR A 94 21.01 1.66 7.40
N HIS A 95 19.89 1.06 7.84
CA HIS A 95 18.61 1.22 7.15
C HIS A 95 17.93 2.54 7.52
N LYS A 96 17.78 2.85 8.80
CA LYS A 96 17.11 4.07 9.30
C LYS A 96 15.76 4.34 8.57
N ILE A 97 14.94 3.29 8.42
CA ILE A 97 13.67 3.35 7.69
C ILE A 97 12.54 3.67 8.66
N ALA A 98 11.77 4.72 8.38
CA ALA A 98 10.50 4.97 9.04
C ALA A 98 9.39 4.23 8.30
N THR A 99 8.64 3.37 8.99
CA THR A 99 7.50 2.66 8.39
C THR A 99 6.20 3.31 8.82
N MET A 100 5.36 3.71 7.86
CA MET A 100 3.96 4.04 8.09
C MET A 100 3.09 2.90 7.60
N SER A 101 2.51 2.17 8.55
CA SER A 101 1.56 1.09 8.30
C SER A 101 0.17 1.48 8.77
N PHE A 102 -0.85 0.84 8.23
CA PHE A 102 -2.24 1.15 8.54
C PHE A 102 -3.11 -0.09 8.40
N ASP A 103 -4.23 -0.09 9.10
CA ASP A 103 -5.21 -1.16 8.95
C ASP A 103 -6.21 -0.79 7.85
N HIS A 104 -6.37 -1.67 6.87
CA HIS A 104 -7.37 -1.49 5.82
C HIS A 104 -8.79 -1.37 6.38
N VAL A 105 -9.66 -0.74 5.62
CA VAL A 105 -11.07 -0.61 5.98
C VAL A 105 -11.66 -1.94 6.46
N GLY A 106 -12.28 -1.92 7.63
CA GLY A 106 -12.88 -3.10 8.25
C GLY A 106 -11.92 -4.17 8.77
N HIS A 107 -10.61 -3.90 8.76
CA HIS A 107 -9.58 -4.78 9.30
C HIS A 107 -8.98 -4.18 10.57
N GLY A 108 -8.45 -5.03 11.43
CA GLY A 108 -7.75 -4.62 12.64
C GLY A 108 -8.56 -3.65 13.49
N ARG A 109 -8.03 -2.44 13.67
CA ARG A 109 -8.59 -1.34 14.47
C ARG A 109 -9.28 -0.26 13.63
N SER A 110 -9.27 -0.39 12.29
CA SER A 110 -9.95 0.54 11.39
C SER A 110 -11.46 0.30 11.35
N ASP A 111 -12.21 1.39 11.28
CA ASP A 111 -13.67 1.31 11.15
C ASP A 111 -14.07 0.55 9.88
N PRO A 112 -15.13 -0.26 9.95
CA PRO A 112 -15.72 -0.87 8.78
C PRO A 112 -16.51 0.15 7.95
N ILE A 113 -16.91 -0.25 6.76
CA ILE A 113 -17.88 0.51 5.97
C ILE A 113 -19.24 0.46 6.70
N SER A 114 -19.74 1.63 7.10
CA SER A 114 -21.03 1.73 7.79
C SER A 114 -22.15 1.29 6.86
N ARG A 115 -22.95 0.31 7.29
CA ARG A 115 -24.25 0.07 6.66
C ARG A 115 -25.16 1.26 6.92
N ASN A 116 -25.65 1.92 5.88
CA ASN A 116 -26.78 2.85 5.99
C ASN A 116 -28.00 2.03 6.47
N ASN A 117 -28.21 1.95 7.79
CA ASN A 117 -29.44 1.46 8.39
C ASN A 117 -30.55 2.48 8.14
N ASN A 118 -31.08 2.53 6.90
CA ASN A 118 -32.33 3.20 6.58
C ASN A 118 -33.56 2.37 7.05
N ASN A 119 -33.42 1.56 8.09
CA ASN A 119 -34.53 0.99 8.82
C ASN A 119 -34.74 1.79 10.12
N ASN A 120 -35.23 3.03 9.97
CA ASN A 120 -35.98 3.72 11.00
C ASN A 120 -37.33 3.00 11.18
N ASN A 121 -37.33 1.82 11.73
CA ASN A 121 -38.54 1.25 12.38
C ASN A 121 -38.37 1.44 13.89
N ASN A 122 -38.79 2.61 14.36
CA ASN A 122 -39.23 2.82 15.74
C ASN A 122 -40.30 1.79 16.11
N ASN A 123 -39.90 0.65 16.65
CA ASN A 123 -40.77 -0.18 17.48
C ASN A 123 -39.93 -0.80 18.61
N LYS A 124 -39.49 0.05 19.54
CA LYS A 124 -39.21 -0.40 20.89
C LYS A 124 -40.51 -0.71 21.57
N ARG A 125 -41.04 -1.96 21.44
CA ARG A 125 -41.93 -2.55 22.44
C ARG A 125 -41.09 -3.46 23.33
N GLY A 126 -40.96 -3.05 24.57
CA GLY A 126 -40.31 -3.85 25.60
C GLY A 126 -40.99 -5.20 25.78
N THR A 127 -40.18 -6.22 25.88
CA THR A 127 -40.51 -7.48 26.55
C THR A 127 -39.33 -7.86 27.41
N THR A 128 -39.54 -7.72 28.71
CA THR A 128 -38.80 -8.38 29.78
C THR A 128 -39.09 -9.88 29.70
N GLY A 129 -38.03 -10.70 29.72
CA GLY A 129 -38.19 -12.15 29.92
C GLY A 129 -37.04 -12.99 29.43
N GLY A 130 -36.16 -13.34 30.30
CA GLY A 130 -35.38 -14.53 30.60
C GLY A 130 -34.87 -15.47 29.51
N GLY A 131 -33.56 -15.77 29.61
CA GLY A 131 -33.04 -17.11 29.35
C GLY A 131 -32.28 -17.36 28.05
N GLY A 132 -30.94 -17.49 28.15
CA GLY A 132 -30.23 -18.53 27.43
C GLY A 132 -29.73 -18.28 26.02
N GLY A 133 -28.42 -18.18 25.88
CA GLY A 133 -27.72 -18.76 24.73
C GLY A 133 -27.43 -17.89 23.52
N GLY A 134 -26.20 -17.43 23.39
CA GLY A 134 -25.44 -17.43 22.14
C GLY A 134 -25.88 -16.48 21.02
N GLY A 135 -25.02 -15.56 20.69
CA GLY A 135 -25.04 -14.92 19.39
C GLY A 135 -24.91 -13.39 19.43
N GLY A 136 -23.73 -12.89 19.70
CA GLY A 136 -23.35 -11.49 19.42
C GLY A 136 -23.33 -11.20 17.92
N GLY A 137 -24.50 -11.07 17.29
CA GLY A 137 -24.65 -10.86 15.85
C GLY A 137 -24.65 -9.41 15.40
N GLY A 138 -24.05 -8.46 16.16
CA GLY A 138 -24.16 -7.04 15.87
C GLY A 138 -22.93 -6.39 15.20
N ASP A 139 -21.73 -6.76 15.57
CA ASP A 139 -20.52 -6.05 15.19
C ASP A 139 -19.66 -6.81 14.16
N ASP A 140 -19.64 -8.14 14.19
CA ASP A 140 -18.86 -8.96 13.23
C ASP A 140 -19.45 -8.93 11.81
N ASP A 141 -20.65 -8.45 11.66
CA ASP A 141 -21.37 -8.54 10.38
C ASP A 141 -20.98 -7.41 9.41
N VAL A 142 -20.16 -6.46 9.81
CA VAL A 142 -19.65 -5.37 8.96
C VAL A 142 -18.13 -5.36 8.81
N LYS A 143 -17.40 -6.11 9.63
CA LYS A 143 -15.95 -6.27 9.49
C LYS A 143 -15.59 -7.01 8.18
N HIS A 144 -14.38 -6.77 7.69
CA HIS A 144 -13.82 -7.40 6.47
C HIS A 144 -14.73 -7.25 5.23
N GLN A 145 -15.28 -6.06 5.06
CA GLN A 145 -16.17 -5.71 3.96
C GLN A 145 -15.63 -4.49 3.23
N ILE A 146 -15.59 -4.57 1.91
CA ILE A 146 -15.33 -3.43 1.04
C ILE A 146 -16.45 -3.30 0.00
N ASP A 147 -16.76 -2.08 -0.39
CA ASP A 147 -17.66 -1.80 -1.51
C ASP A 147 -16.93 -1.74 -2.83
N SER A 148 -15.69 -1.27 -2.82
CA SER A 148 -14.82 -1.15 -3.98
C SER A 148 -13.36 -1.35 -3.57
N PHE A 149 -12.57 -1.97 -4.43
CA PHE A 149 -11.11 -2.07 -4.26
C PHE A 149 -10.46 -0.68 -4.24
N GLU A 150 -11.02 0.28 -4.97
CA GLU A 150 -10.54 1.68 -5.01
C GLU A 150 -10.48 2.32 -3.62
N THR A 151 -11.39 1.97 -2.71
CA THR A 151 -11.35 2.46 -1.32
C THR A 151 -10.02 2.15 -0.64
N MET A 152 -9.43 0.96 -0.89
CA MET A 152 -8.13 0.59 -0.32
C MET A 152 -6.98 1.39 -0.95
N VAL A 153 -7.07 1.69 -2.24
CA VAL A 153 -6.11 2.54 -2.95
C VAL A 153 -6.17 3.98 -2.44
N GLU A 154 -7.37 4.54 -2.29
CA GLU A 154 -7.58 5.89 -1.73
C GLU A 154 -7.11 6.00 -0.28
N ASP A 155 -7.31 4.97 0.54
CA ASP A 155 -6.81 4.91 1.90
C ASP A 155 -5.28 4.93 1.93
N THR A 156 -4.65 4.13 1.07
CA THR A 156 -3.19 4.10 0.94
C THR A 156 -2.65 5.47 0.49
N ARG A 157 -3.31 6.14 -0.46
CA ARG A 157 -2.95 7.50 -0.88
C ARG A 157 -3.01 8.49 0.28
N ALA A 158 -4.03 8.41 1.12
CA ALA A 158 -4.12 9.29 2.29
C ALA A 158 -3.00 9.05 3.30
N VAL A 159 -2.51 7.81 3.43
CA VAL A 159 -1.31 7.53 4.26
C VAL A 159 -0.06 8.12 3.61
N VAL A 160 0.09 8.05 2.28
CA VAL A 160 1.18 8.71 1.54
C VAL A 160 1.15 10.22 1.77
N ASP A 161 -0.01 10.86 1.66
CA ASP A 161 -0.16 12.30 1.90
C ASP A 161 0.17 12.67 3.35
N CYS A 162 -0.27 11.87 4.32
CA CYS A 162 0.07 12.03 5.73
C CYS A 162 1.58 11.88 5.96
N ALA A 163 2.24 10.93 5.29
CA ALA A 163 3.69 10.75 5.36
C ALA A 163 4.43 11.98 4.84
N ARG A 164 4.00 12.54 3.72
CA ARG A 164 4.57 13.78 3.18
C ARG A 164 4.40 14.98 4.11
N GLN A 165 3.25 15.10 4.76
CA GLN A 165 3.02 16.16 5.74
C GLN A 165 3.92 16.04 6.97
N ARG A 166 4.21 14.82 7.43
CA ARG A 166 4.99 14.57 8.65
C ARG A 166 6.50 14.60 8.43
N PHE A 167 6.99 14.08 7.31
CA PHE A 167 8.41 13.89 7.05
C PHE A 167 8.97 14.83 5.97
N GLY A 168 8.10 15.60 5.31
CA GLY A 168 8.51 16.47 4.21
C GLY A 168 8.69 15.76 2.85
N ASN A 169 8.91 16.56 1.81
CA ASN A 169 9.05 16.06 0.44
C ASN A 169 10.46 15.60 0.10
N HIS A 170 11.44 15.98 0.92
CA HIS A 170 12.86 15.65 0.70
C HIS A 170 13.20 14.21 1.06
N VAL A 171 12.47 13.58 2.00
CA VAL A 171 12.70 12.19 2.36
C VAL A 171 12.15 11.26 1.27
N PRO A 172 12.98 10.35 0.71
CA PRO A 172 12.52 9.38 -0.26
C PRO A 172 11.36 8.53 0.30
N ILE A 173 10.41 8.16 -0.57
CA ILE A 173 9.25 7.34 -0.17
C ILE A 173 9.20 6.06 -1.01
N ALA A 174 9.01 4.93 -0.34
CA ALA A 174 8.77 3.64 -0.95
C ALA A 174 7.39 3.10 -0.55
N ILE A 175 6.86 2.15 -1.31
CA ILE A 175 5.61 1.47 -1.00
C ILE A 175 5.82 -0.04 -0.97
N SER A 176 5.20 -0.70 -0.02
CA SER A 176 5.30 -2.15 0.16
C SER A 176 3.96 -2.76 0.52
N GLY A 177 3.82 -4.05 0.25
CA GLY A 177 2.66 -4.78 0.76
C GLY A 177 2.81 -6.29 0.65
N VAL A 178 2.09 -6.95 1.56
CA VAL A 178 2.00 -8.42 1.65
C VAL A 178 0.70 -8.87 1.01
N SER A 179 0.75 -9.91 0.18
CA SER A 179 -0.46 -10.55 -0.37
C SER A 179 -1.39 -9.55 -1.06
N LEU A 180 -2.60 -9.36 -0.53
CA LEU A 180 -3.56 -8.32 -0.97
C LEU A 180 -2.93 -6.93 -0.89
N GLY A 181 -2.16 -6.63 0.16
CA GLY A 181 -1.45 -5.35 0.29
C GLY A 181 -0.46 -5.10 -0.85
N GLY A 182 0.17 -6.15 -1.38
CA GLY A 182 1.02 -6.05 -2.58
C GLY A 182 0.23 -5.66 -3.84
N LEU A 183 -1.00 -6.18 -4.00
CA LEU A 183 -1.90 -5.76 -5.08
C LEU A 183 -2.32 -4.29 -4.90
N VAL A 184 -2.65 -3.88 -3.67
CA VAL A 184 -3.00 -2.48 -3.34
C VAL A 184 -1.81 -1.56 -3.62
N ALA A 185 -0.59 -1.93 -3.22
CA ALA A 185 0.62 -1.15 -3.46
C ALA A 185 0.86 -0.91 -4.96
N MET A 186 0.69 -1.93 -5.81
CA MET A 186 0.82 -1.81 -7.25
C MET A 186 -0.23 -0.86 -7.85
N HIS A 187 -1.50 -1.02 -7.46
CA HIS A 187 -2.56 -0.11 -7.92
C HIS A 187 -2.34 1.31 -7.44
N THR A 188 -1.94 1.50 -6.19
CA THR A 188 -1.60 2.82 -5.66
C THR A 188 -0.46 3.46 -6.45
N ALA A 189 0.63 2.74 -6.70
CA ALA A 189 1.77 3.25 -7.45
C ALA A 189 1.39 3.73 -8.87
N MET A 190 0.44 3.06 -9.54
CA MET A 190 -0.08 3.48 -10.84
C MET A 190 -0.89 4.80 -10.82
N THR A 191 -1.32 5.27 -9.64
CA THR A 191 -2.05 6.55 -9.51
C THR A 191 -1.13 7.76 -9.32
N TYR A 192 0.17 7.54 -9.15
CA TYR A 192 1.17 8.58 -8.96
C TYR A 192 1.99 8.83 -10.24
N PRO A 193 2.68 9.98 -10.35
CA PRO A 193 3.65 10.20 -11.41
C PRO A 193 4.71 9.10 -11.47
N LYS A 194 5.31 8.90 -12.64
CA LYS A 194 6.40 7.94 -12.80
C LYS A 194 7.52 8.24 -11.80
N GLU A 195 8.08 7.16 -11.27
CA GLU A 195 9.20 7.21 -10.31
C GLU A 195 8.91 8.02 -9.03
N TYR A 196 7.64 8.26 -8.70
CA TYR A 196 7.28 8.92 -7.43
C TYR A 196 7.75 8.11 -6.22
N PHE A 197 7.59 6.79 -6.27
CA PHE A 197 8.14 5.88 -5.28
C PHE A 197 9.54 5.44 -5.70
N VAL A 198 10.54 5.66 -4.83
CA VAL A 198 11.91 5.23 -5.10
C VAL A 198 12.07 3.72 -5.13
N ALA A 199 11.19 2.99 -4.44
CA ALA A 199 11.12 1.54 -4.48
C ALA A 199 9.68 1.03 -4.31
N ILE A 200 9.40 -0.15 -4.88
CA ILE A 200 8.20 -0.96 -4.63
C ILE A 200 8.65 -2.34 -4.15
N VAL A 201 8.14 -2.77 -2.98
CA VAL A 201 8.46 -4.09 -2.39
C VAL A 201 7.19 -4.93 -2.28
N LEU A 202 7.21 -6.10 -2.88
CA LEU A 202 6.08 -7.02 -2.96
C LEU A 202 6.40 -8.33 -2.25
N ILE A 203 5.62 -8.70 -1.24
CA ILE A 203 5.86 -9.88 -0.41
C ILE A 203 4.70 -10.85 -0.63
N ALA A 204 4.96 -12.01 -1.22
CA ALA A 204 3.94 -12.98 -1.62
C ALA A 204 2.70 -12.32 -2.27
N PRO A 205 2.87 -11.39 -3.26
CA PRO A 205 1.81 -10.49 -3.69
C PRO A 205 0.66 -11.23 -4.38
N ALA A 206 -0.56 -10.74 -4.17
CA ALA A 206 -1.77 -11.25 -4.82
C ALA A 206 -1.90 -10.76 -6.28
N ILE A 207 -0.85 -10.95 -7.09
CA ILE A 207 -0.91 -10.70 -8.55
C ILE A 207 -1.84 -11.73 -9.21
N ASN A 208 -1.78 -12.97 -8.73
CA ASN A 208 -2.73 -14.02 -9.07
C ASN A 208 -2.80 -15.04 -7.91
N VAL A 209 -3.89 -15.80 -7.86
CA VAL A 209 -4.09 -16.82 -6.82
C VAL A 209 -3.81 -18.22 -7.37
N LYS A 210 -3.53 -19.17 -6.48
CA LYS A 210 -3.59 -20.59 -6.82
C LYS A 210 -5.03 -20.97 -7.14
N TRP A 211 -5.29 -21.33 -8.40
CA TRP A 211 -6.61 -21.67 -8.88
C TRP A 211 -6.98 -23.10 -8.52
N THR A 212 -7.93 -23.27 -7.64
CA THR A 212 -8.62 -24.55 -7.39
C THR A 212 -9.88 -24.65 -8.27
N PHE A 213 -10.43 -25.84 -8.41
CA PHE A 213 -11.71 -26.04 -9.12
C PHE A 213 -12.84 -25.18 -8.53
N GLN A 214 -12.92 -25.12 -7.20
CA GLN A 214 -13.91 -24.29 -6.49
C GLN A 214 -13.74 -22.80 -6.78
N LYS A 215 -12.49 -22.28 -6.73
CA LYS A 215 -12.19 -20.87 -7.05
C LYS A 215 -12.56 -20.54 -8.50
N LYS A 216 -12.28 -21.47 -9.45
CA LYS A 216 -12.64 -21.29 -10.87
C LYS A 216 -14.16 -21.25 -11.06
N ALA A 217 -14.90 -22.19 -10.48
CA ALA A 217 -16.36 -22.21 -10.53
C ALA A 217 -16.99 -20.95 -9.94
N LEU A 218 -16.50 -20.52 -8.77
CA LEU A 218 -16.97 -19.29 -8.12
C LEU A 218 -16.66 -18.03 -8.95
N ALA A 219 -15.52 -17.97 -9.60
CA ALA A 219 -15.13 -16.83 -10.43
C ALA A 219 -16.05 -16.66 -11.67
N LEU A 220 -16.62 -17.75 -12.21
CA LEU A 220 -17.56 -17.69 -13.33
C LEU A 220 -18.87 -17.00 -12.98
N VAL A 221 -19.34 -17.17 -11.74
CA VAL A 221 -20.61 -16.60 -11.25
C VAL A 221 -20.41 -15.42 -10.31
N GLY A 222 -19.16 -15.10 -10.01
CA GLY A 222 -18.77 -14.19 -8.95
C GLY A 222 -19.40 -12.80 -9.06
N GLU A 223 -19.50 -12.24 -10.25
CA GLU A 223 -20.10 -10.93 -10.47
C GLU A 223 -21.61 -10.94 -10.21
N VAL A 224 -22.31 -11.97 -10.69
CA VAL A 224 -23.76 -12.12 -10.46
C VAL A 224 -24.05 -12.29 -8.96
N VAL A 225 -23.27 -13.15 -8.30
CA VAL A 225 -23.45 -13.41 -6.85
C VAL A 225 -23.04 -12.16 -6.05
N ALA A 226 -21.98 -11.47 -6.42
CA ALA A 226 -21.58 -10.23 -5.75
C ALA A 226 -22.62 -9.10 -5.90
N ARG A 227 -23.42 -9.10 -6.95
CA ARG A 227 -24.55 -8.17 -7.14
C ARG A 227 -25.79 -8.61 -6.36
N ALA A 228 -26.15 -9.89 -6.43
CA ALA A 228 -27.37 -10.42 -5.83
C ALA A 228 -27.26 -10.60 -4.30
N ALA A 229 -26.09 -11.07 -3.83
CA ALA A 229 -25.79 -11.38 -2.44
C ALA A 229 -24.39 -10.88 -2.02
N PRO A 230 -24.13 -9.56 -2.02
CA PRO A 230 -22.78 -8.99 -1.85
C PRO A 230 -22.13 -9.38 -0.53
N HIS A 231 -22.96 -9.62 0.50
CA HIS A 231 -22.50 -9.92 1.85
C HIS A 231 -22.40 -11.42 2.15
N ALA A 232 -22.76 -12.29 1.20
CA ALA A 232 -22.67 -13.74 1.39
C ALA A 232 -21.21 -14.16 1.62
N LYS A 233 -20.94 -14.87 2.71
CA LYS A 233 -19.62 -15.40 3.07
C LYS A 233 -19.37 -16.70 2.31
N ILE A 234 -19.01 -16.61 1.04
CA ILE A 234 -18.89 -17.75 0.12
C ILE A 234 -17.50 -17.95 -0.47
N VAL A 235 -16.64 -16.92 -0.46
CA VAL A 235 -15.28 -17.05 -0.96
C VAL A 235 -14.50 -17.91 0.03
N PRO A 236 -13.87 -19.02 -0.44
CA PRO A 236 -13.16 -19.92 0.46
C PRO A 236 -12.16 -19.17 1.33
N ALA A 237 -12.19 -19.46 2.63
CA ALA A 237 -11.22 -18.94 3.56
C ALA A 237 -9.81 -19.39 3.15
N THR A 238 -8.83 -18.53 3.42
CA THR A 238 -7.46 -18.98 3.52
C THR A 238 -7.33 -19.70 4.86
N THR A 239 -7.11 -21.00 4.84
CA THR A 239 -6.91 -21.76 6.08
C THR A 239 -5.48 -21.53 6.58
N THR A 240 -5.25 -21.67 7.89
CA THR A 240 -3.91 -21.52 8.48
C THR A 240 -2.91 -22.51 7.91
N GLU A 241 -3.33 -23.72 7.57
CA GLU A 241 -2.49 -24.72 6.90
C GLU A 241 -2.07 -24.31 5.47
N SER A 242 -2.84 -23.42 4.83
CA SER A 242 -2.47 -22.84 3.53
C SER A 242 -1.56 -21.61 3.67
N LEU A 243 -1.55 -20.99 4.85
CA LEU A 243 -0.72 -19.83 5.15
C LEU A 243 0.69 -20.21 5.57
N THR A 244 0.83 -21.26 6.38
CA THR A 244 2.12 -21.69 6.94
C THR A 244 2.10 -23.16 7.31
N ASP A 245 3.28 -23.82 7.22
CA ASP A 245 3.51 -25.17 7.76
C ASP A 245 4.04 -25.10 9.24
N ASP A 246 4.38 -23.92 9.74
CA ASP A 246 4.86 -23.72 11.11
C ASP A 246 3.69 -23.59 12.08
N THR A 247 3.64 -24.52 13.04
CA THR A 247 2.52 -24.61 13.99
C THR A 247 2.46 -23.43 14.97
N ALA A 248 3.60 -22.83 15.31
CA ALA A 248 3.65 -21.68 16.22
C ALA A 248 3.12 -20.44 15.51
N THR A 249 3.56 -20.20 14.29
CA THR A 249 3.08 -19.11 13.43
C THR A 249 1.58 -19.27 13.13
N ALA A 250 1.10 -20.50 12.88
CA ALA A 250 -0.32 -20.78 12.68
C ALA A 250 -1.14 -20.41 13.92
N ARG A 251 -0.69 -20.83 15.11
CA ARG A 251 -1.35 -20.53 16.37
C ARG A 251 -1.38 -19.03 16.66
N GLU A 252 -0.25 -18.32 16.46
CA GLU A 252 -0.18 -16.87 16.62
C GLU A 252 -1.20 -16.16 15.74
N PHE A 253 -1.35 -16.61 14.47
CA PHE A 253 -2.34 -16.06 13.56
C PHE A 253 -3.77 -16.30 14.05
N GLU A 254 -4.07 -17.49 14.58
CA GLU A 254 -5.41 -17.89 15.05
C GLU A 254 -5.82 -17.22 16.36
N GLU A 255 -4.88 -17.03 17.26
CA GLU A 255 -5.10 -16.44 18.58
C GLU A 255 -5.19 -14.90 18.54
N ASP A 256 -4.74 -14.27 17.46
CA ASP A 256 -4.78 -12.81 17.32
C ASP A 256 -6.24 -12.32 17.12
N PRO A 257 -6.78 -11.53 18.08
CA PRO A 257 -8.19 -11.09 18.05
C PRO A 257 -8.51 -10.10 16.91
N TYR A 258 -7.51 -9.57 16.25
CA TYR A 258 -7.66 -8.66 15.11
C TYR A 258 -7.57 -9.34 13.76
N ASN A 259 -7.20 -10.64 13.73
CA ASN A 259 -7.26 -11.45 12.53
C ASN A 259 -8.66 -12.03 12.32
N TYR A 260 -8.94 -12.42 11.10
CA TYR A 260 -10.21 -13.07 10.77
C TYR A 260 -9.98 -14.42 10.10
N ILE A 261 -10.53 -15.46 10.74
CA ILE A 261 -10.49 -16.83 10.25
C ILE A 261 -11.87 -17.20 9.72
N GLY A 262 -12.12 -16.90 8.46
CA GLY A 262 -13.42 -17.17 7.89
C GLY A 262 -13.51 -16.88 6.39
N LYS A 263 -14.64 -17.23 5.80
CA LYS A 263 -14.89 -17.01 4.38
C LYS A 263 -15.01 -15.52 4.08
N ALA A 264 -14.32 -15.06 3.05
CA ALA A 264 -14.50 -13.71 2.57
C ALA A 264 -15.87 -13.53 1.88
N ARG A 265 -16.34 -12.29 1.85
CA ARG A 265 -17.63 -11.95 1.26
C ARG A 265 -17.56 -11.96 -0.27
N ALA A 266 -18.70 -12.27 -0.90
CA ALA A 266 -18.81 -12.36 -2.36
C ALA A 266 -18.33 -11.08 -3.05
N ARG A 267 -18.75 -9.90 -2.59
CA ARG A 267 -18.32 -8.62 -3.14
C ARG A 267 -16.82 -8.43 -3.00
N PHE A 268 -16.28 -8.66 -1.80
CA PHE A 268 -14.85 -8.49 -1.55
C PHE A 268 -14.01 -9.37 -2.47
N GLY A 269 -14.33 -10.67 -2.56
CA GLY A 269 -13.62 -11.57 -3.47
C GLY A 269 -13.71 -11.14 -4.94
N ASN A 270 -14.88 -10.65 -5.38
CA ASN A 270 -15.08 -10.17 -6.74
C ASN A 270 -14.26 -8.89 -7.03
N GLU A 271 -14.18 -7.95 -6.09
CA GLU A 271 -13.37 -6.74 -6.24
C GLU A 271 -11.87 -7.06 -6.31
N ILE A 272 -11.37 -8.01 -5.51
CA ILE A 272 -9.99 -8.49 -5.61
C ILE A 272 -9.71 -9.12 -6.98
N LEU A 273 -10.61 -9.97 -7.48
CA LEU A 273 -10.46 -10.59 -8.80
C LEU A 273 -10.46 -9.56 -9.94
N LYS A 274 -11.28 -8.52 -9.85
CA LYS A 274 -11.27 -7.41 -10.81
C LYS A 274 -9.94 -6.65 -10.76
N ALA A 275 -9.45 -6.36 -9.58
CA ALA A 275 -8.16 -5.68 -9.40
C ALA A 275 -6.98 -6.51 -9.96
N MET A 276 -6.95 -7.82 -9.73
CA MET A 276 -5.95 -8.71 -10.33
C MET A 276 -5.99 -8.68 -11.87
N LYS A 277 -7.20 -8.74 -12.45
CA LYS A 277 -7.38 -8.67 -13.92
C LYS A 277 -6.95 -7.31 -14.47
N GLU A 278 -7.26 -6.23 -13.75
CA GLU A 278 -6.87 -4.89 -14.17
C GLU A 278 -5.36 -4.68 -14.08
N LEU A 279 -4.68 -5.24 -13.07
CA LEU A 279 -3.22 -5.23 -12.99
C LEU A 279 -2.57 -6.01 -14.15
N ASP A 280 -3.09 -7.19 -14.47
CA ASP A 280 -2.61 -7.98 -15.62
C ASP A 280 -2.78 -7.22 -16.94
N LYS A 281 -3.94 -6.58 -17.13
CA LYS A 281 -4.20 -5.69 -18.27
C LYS A 281 -3.24 -4.51 -18.30
N ALA A 282 -3.05 -3.82 -17.16
CA ALA A 282 -2.12 -2.71 -17.03
C ALA A 282 -0.68 -3.11 -17.40
N GLY A 283 -0.27 -4.32 -16.99
CA GLY A 283 1.02 -4.88 -17.37
C GLY A 283 1.18 -5.07 -18.88
N LYS A 284 0.18 -5.64 -19.54
CA LYS A 284 0.14 -5.86 -20.99
C LYS A 284 0.12 -4.55 -21.78
N GLU A 285 -0.62 -3.56 -21.30
CA GLU A 285 -0.72 -2.21 -21.89
C GLU A 285 0.50 -1.32 -21.56
N GLY A 286 1.42 -1.78 -20.74
CA GLY A 286 2.61 -1.03 -20.34
C GLY A 286 2.36 0.12 -19.36
N ARG A 287 1.19 0.18 -18.71
CA ARG A 287 0.86 1.21 -17.70
C ARG A 287 1.67 1.07 -16.42
N VAL A 288 2.28 -0.08 -16.18
CA VAL A 288 3.21 -0.30 -15.07
C VAL A 288 4.65 0.11 -15.38
N ARG A 289 4.93 0.63 -16.57
CA ARG A 289 6.27 1.09 -16.96
C ARG A 289 6.62 2.39 -16.25
N GLY A 290 7.76 2.41 -15.57
CA GLY A 290 8.26 3.61 -14.88
C GLY A 290 7.49 3.96 -13.59
N ILE A 291 6.71 3.03 -13.02
CA ILE A 291 6.08 3.25 -11.70
C ILE A 291 7.11 3.43 -10.58
N SER A 292 8.29 2.83 -10.75
CA SER A 292 9.48 3.00 -9.92
C SER A 292 10.71 2.56 -10.71
N ARG A 293 11.91 2.99 -10.31
CA ARG A 293 13.19 2.49 -10.84
C ARG A 293 13.59 1.17 -10.17
N ASN A 294 13.13 0.93 -8.96
CA ASN A 294 13.49 -0.20 -8.12
C ASN A 294 12.24 -0.99 -7.74
N VAL A 295 12.15 -2.26 -8.15
CA VAL A 295 11.04 -3.16 -7.78
C VAL A 295 11.59 -4.48 -7.30
N PHE A 296 11.21 -4.86 -6.08
CA PHE A 296 11.59 -6.12 -5.45
C PHE A 296 10.37 -6.98 -5.19
N ALA A 297 10.48 -8.27 -5.40
CA ALA A 297 9.51 -9.22 -4.85
C ALA A 297 10.17 -10.46 -4.27
N VAL A 298 9.59 -10.96 -3.19
CA VAL A 298 9.90 -12.25 -2.59
C VAL A 298 8.65 -13.11 -2.53
N HIS A 299 8.78 -14.40 -2.87
CA HIS A 299 7.65 -15.32 -2.93
C HIS A 299 8.09 -16.75 -2.61
N ALA A 300 7.35 -17.48 -1.80
CA ALA A 300 7.61 -18.90 -1.59
C ALA A 300 7.21 -19.70 -2.84
N GLU A 301 8.06 -20.61 -3.29
CA GLU A 301 7.83 -21.44 -4.47
C GLU A 301 6.54 -22.26 -4.36
N LYS A 302 6.26 -22.79 -3.16
CA LYS A 302 5.12 -23.66 -2.88
C LYS A 302 3.95 -22.94 -2.21
N ASP A 303 3.93 -21.61 -2.22
CA ASP A 303 2.80 -20.82 -1.68
C ASP A 303 1.46 -21.39 -2.17
N ALA A 304 0.58 -21.73 -1.22
CA ALA A 304 -0.72 -22.31 -1.50
C ALA A 304 -1.84 -21.28 -1.73
N VAL A 305 -1.58 -20.01 -1.39
CA VAL A 305 -2.54 -18.91 -1.44
C VAL A 305 -2.41 -18.13 -2.74
N THR A 306 -1.22 -17.56 -2.97
CA THR A 306 -0.88 -16.78 -4.15
C THR A 306 0.04 -17.57 -5.09
N CYS A 307 0.18 -17.13 -6.33
CA CYS A 307 0.87 -17.91 -7.35
C CYS A 307 2.25 -17.32 -7.66
N ALA A 308 3.32 -17.93 -7.12
CA ALA A 308 4.71 -17.52 -7.35
C ALA A 308 5.08 -17.43 -8.83
N ASP A 309 4.67 -18.43 -9.64
CA ASP A 309 4.94 -18.42 -11.08
C ASP A 309 4.24 -17.28 -11.82
N SER A 310 3.08 -16.82 -11.32
CA SER A 310 2.41 -15.66 -11.88
C SER A 310 3.15 -14.37 -11.54
N THR A 311 3.70 -14.27 -10.33
CA THR A 311 4.56 -13.16 -9.93
C THR A 311 5.83 -13.12 -10.77
N GLU A 312 6.48 -14.25 -10.96
CA GLU A 312 7.68 -14.38 -11.81
C GLU A 312 7.40 -13.93 -13.26
N ARG A 313 6.31 -14.43 -13.86
CA ARG A 313 5.90 -13.99 -15.20
C ARG A 313 5.60 -12.50 -15.29
N PHE A 314 4.94 -11.94 -14.28
CA PHE A 314 4.65 -10.51 -14.22
C PHE A 314 5.93 -9.69 -14.19
N PHE A 315 6.92 -10.10 -13.36
CA PHE A 315 8.25 -9.48 -13.32
C PHE A 315 8.99 -9.56 -14.65
N ALA A 316 8.95 -10.73 -15.28
CA ALA A 316 9.65 -10.96 -16.56
C ALA A 316 9.03 -10.17 -17.72
N GLN A 317 7.70 -10.09 -17.79
CA GLN A 317 6.97 -9.58 -18.95
C GLN A 317 6.49 -8.14 -18.77
N SER A 318 5.83 -7.84 -17.65
CA SER A 318 5.20 -6.54 -17.41
C SER A 318 6.17 -5.50 -16.85
N LEU A 319 7.13 -5.92 -16.03
CA LEU A 319 8.16 -5.05 -15.43
C LEU A 319 9.50 -5.13 -16.17
N LYS A 320 9.53 -5.62 -17.41
CA LYS A 320 10.78 -5.86 -18.17
C LYS A 320 11.64 -4.62 -18.30
N ASP A 321 11.04 -3.44 -18.40
CA ASP A 321 11.69 -2.16 -18.61
C ASP A 321 12.11 -1.46 -17.30
N ILE A 322 11.88 -2.06 -16.13
CA ILE A 322 12.31 -1.53 -14.83
C ILE A 322 13.82 -1.78 -14.68
N PRO A 323 14.64 -0.71 -14.43
CA PRO A 323 16.09 -0.81 -14.40
C PRO A 323 16.61 -1.77 -13.33
N ASN A 324 16.16 -1.62 -12.09
CA ASN A 324 16.52 -2.47 -10.97
C ASN A 324 15.32 -3.27 -10.50
N LYS A 325 15.16 -4.49 -11.02
CA LYS A 325 14.10 -5.41 -10.59
C LYS A 325 14.71 -6.70 -10.09
N GLN A 326 14.27 -7.13 -8.91
CA GLN A 326 14.73 -8.35 -8.27
C GLN A 326 13.55 -9.21 -7.88
N PHE A 327 13.57 -10.48 -8.27
CA PHE A 327 12.59 -11.46 -7.86
C PHE A 327 13.30 -12.63 -7.16
N VAL A 328 12.93 -12.86 -5.90
CA VAL A 328 13.49 -13.93 -5.07
C VAL A 328 12.42 -14.99 -4.83
N LYS A 329 12.67 -16.20 -5.35
CA LYS A 329 11.81 -17.36 -5.14
C LYS A 329 12.41 -18.24 -4.03
N LEU A 330 11.69 -18.40 -2.92
CA LEU A 330 12.14 -19.16 -1.77
C LEU A 330 11.71 -20.63 -1.93
N ALA A 331 12.70 -21.52 -2.12
CA ALA A 331 12.45 -22.95 -2.31
C ALA A 331 12.29 -23.71 -0.97
N HIS A 332 12.83 -23.16 0.12
CA HIS A 332 12.90 -23.82 1.43
C HIS A 332 11.63 -23.62 2.27
N THR A 333 10.78 -22.65 1.95
CA THR A 333 9.51 -22.43 2.64
C THR A 333 8.34 -22.70 1.72
N LYS A 334 7.25 -23.19 2.26
CA LYS A 334 5.98 -23.37 1.57
C LYS A 334 4.98 -22.31 1.96
N GLY A 335 5.27 -21.57 3.04
CA GLY A 335 4.31 -20.66 3.65
C GLY A 335 4.11 -19.37 2.90
N HIS A 336 2.98 -18.77 3.18
CA HIS A 336 2.58 -17.46 2.67
C HIS A 336 3.03 -16.32 3.59
N LEU A 337 3.27 -16.62 4.89
CA LEU A 337 3.59 -15.65 5.94
C LEU A 337 5.11 -15.37 6.05
N LEU A 338 5.72 -14.96 4.94
CA LEU A 338 7.17 -14.83 4.75
C LEU A 338 7.90 -13.91 5.75
N LEU A 339 7.19 -13.06 6.48
CA LEU A 339 7.76 -12.19 7.51
C LEU A 339 7.51 -12.68 8.95
N HIS A 340 6.89 -13.86 9.12
CA HIS A 340 6.54 -14.42 10.42
C HIS A 340 7.10 -15.82 10.64
N GLU A 341 7.39 -16.54 9.57
CA GLU A 341 7.91 -17.91 9.65
C GLU A 341 9.35 -17.94 10.16
N PRO A 342 9.77 -19.06 10.78
CA PRO A 342 11.17 -19.26 11.15
C PRO A 342 12.12 -19.02 9.98
N GLY A 343 13.18 -18.23 10.19
CA GLY A 343 14.13 -17.83 9.14
C GLY A 343 13.72 -16.57 8.35
N CYS A 344 12.63 -15.90 8.75
CA CYS A 344 12.18 -14.65 8.14
C CYS A 344 13.17 -13.49 8.33
N GLU A 345 14.11 -13.59 9.26
CA GLU A 345 15.15 -12.58 9.52
C GLU A 345 15.95 -12.27 8.26
N TRP A 346 16.28 -13.31 7.50
CA TRP A 346 16.96 -13.14 6.22
C TRP A 346 16.11 -12.35 5.20
N THR A 347 14.81 -12.65 5.14
CA THR A 347 13.88 -11.92 4.26
C THR A 347 13.73 -10.46 4.68
N ARG A 348 13.64 -10.20 5.99
CA ARG A 348 13.56 -8.83 6.55
C ARG A 348 14.82 -8.03 6.22
N GLU A 349 16.01 -8.63 6.40
CA GLU A 349 17.29 -8.00 6.09
C GLU A 349 17.45 -7.72 4.59
N LEU A 350 17.09 -8.67 3.74
CA LEU A 350 17.16 -8.51 2.29
C LEU A 350 16.28 -7.35 1.79
N ILE A 351 15.06 -7.23 2.34
CA ILE A 351 14.16 -6.10 2.05
C ILE A 351 14.77 -4.79 2.55
N GLY A 352 15.31 -4.76 3.77
CA GLY A 352 15.95 -3.58 4.35
C GLY A 352 17.10 -3.06 3.49
N ARG A 353 18.00 -3.94 3.02
CA ARG A 353 19.09 -3.59 2.11
C ARG A 353 18.58 -3.03 0.79
N PHE A 354 17.64 -3.72 0.16
CA PHE A 354 17.08 -3.25 -1.11
C PHE A 354 16.47 -1.84 -1.00
N LEU A 355 15.75 -1.57 0.09
CA LEU A 355 15.16 -0.26 0.35
C LEU A 355 16.23 0.82 0.60
N THR A 356 17.30 0.47 1.32
CA THR A 356 18.42 1.37 1.60
C THR A 356 19.17 1.74 0.32
N ASP A 357 19.48 0.76 -0.52
CA ASP A 357 20.14 0.98 -1.80
C ASP A 357 19.29 1.88 -2.72
N ALA A 358 17.99 1.65 -2.78
CA ALA A 358 17.07 2.48 -3.55
C ALA A 358 17.01 3.93 -3.04
N ALA A 359 17.09 4.14 -1.72
CA ALA A 359 17.12 5.48 -1.13
C ALA A 359 18.42 6.22 -1.47
N LEU A 360 19.56 5.53 -1.43
CA LEU A 360 20.86 6.08 -1.81
C LEU A 360 20.91 6.46 -3.29
N ASP A 361 20.40 5.60 -4.16
CA ASP A 361 20.30 5.88 -5.60
C ASP A 361 19.46 7.13 -5.89
N ALA A 362 18.37 7.32 -5.17
CA ALA A 362 17.52 8.50 -5.31
C ALA A 362 18.24 9.78 -4.88
N LYS A 363 18.98 9.77 -3.77
CA LYS A 363 19.77 10.90 -3.29
C LYS A 363 20.87 11.28 -4.30
N ASN A 364 21.60 10.31 -4.84
CA ASN A 364 22.66 10.53 -5.84
C ASN A 364 22.13 11.12 -7.14
N THR A 365 20.97 10.67 -7.61
CA THR A 365 20.34 11.17 -8.84
C THR A 365 19.92 12.63 -8.69
N THR A 366 19.40 13.03 -7.55
CA THR A 366 19.01 14.41 -7.26
C THR A 366 20.22 15.36 -7.24
N THR A 367 21.32 14.95 -6.62
CA THR A 367 22.58 15.74 -6.53
C THR A 367 23.18 15.99 -7.91
N THR A 368 23.22 14.99 -8.78
CA THR A 368 23.76 15.10 -10.14
C THR A 368 22.95 16.08 -11.00
N THR A 369 21.61 16.05 -10.88
CA THR A 369 20.74 16.95 -11.65
C THR A 369 20.95 18.42 -11.24
N THR A 370 21.08 18.68 -9.94
CA THR A 370 21.30 20.03 -9.41
C THR A 370 22.66 20.61 -9.90
N THR A 371 23.73 19.81 -9.88
CA THR A 371 25.07 20.22 -10.32
C THR A 371 25.08 20.53 -11.81
N THR A 372 24.42 19.73 -12.64
CA THR A 372 24.38 19.94 -14.11
C THR A 372 23.59 21.22 -14.45
N THR A 373 22.50 21.50 -13.75
CA THR A 373 21.68 22.71 -13.99
C THR A 373 22.46 23.97 -13.63
N THR A 374 23.22 23.95 -12.54
CA THR A 374 24.03 25.10 -12.09
C THR A 374 25.20 25.38 -13.09
N THR A 375 25.80 24.35 -13.62
CA THR A 375 26.90 24.50 -14.60
C THR A 375 26.39 25.02 -15.94
N THR A 376 25.21 24.63 -16.38
CA THR A 376 24.60 25.09 -17.65
C THR A 376 24.16 26.55 -17.59
N THR A 377 23.66 27.03 -16.43
CA THR A 377 23.26 28.44 -16.26
C THR A 377 24.47 29.36 -16.22
N HIS A 378 25.62 28.96 -15.67
CA HIS A 378 26.86 29.77 -15.72
C HIS A 378 27.47 29.83 -17.11
N SER A 379 27.37 28.76 -17.91
CA SER A 379 27.89 28.74 -19.29
C SER A 379 27.07 29.62 -20.23
N THR A 380 25.76 29.67 -20.09
CA THR A 380 24.88 30.50 -20.94
C THR A 380 25.04 32.00 -20.66
N THR A 381 25.29 32.39 -19.41
CA THR A 381 25.45 33.82 -19.03
C THR A 381 26.76 34.40 -19.55
N THR A 382 27.85 33.63 -19.59
CA THR A 382 29.14 34.06 -20.15
C THR A 382 29.15 34.12 -21.68
N HIS A 383 28.41 33.27 -22.36
CA HIS A 383 28.33 33.29 -23.86
C HIS A 383 27.51 34.47 -24.36
N ASN A 384 26.44 34.87 -23.66
CA ASN A 384 25.62 36.04 -24.02
C ASN A 384 26.35 37.39 -23.80
N ARG A 385 27.27 37.47 -22.80
CA ARG A 385 28.09 38.68 -22.63
C ARG A 385 29.18 38.82 -23.72
N ARG A 386 29.74 37.73 -24.23
CA ARG A 386 30.71 37.79 -25.37
C ARG A 386 30.04 38.09 -26.71
N ARG A 387 28.78 37.65 -26.94
CA ARG A 387 28.05 37.99 -28.16
C ARG A 387 27.65 39.47 -28.21
N ARG A 388 27.18 40.07 -27.11
CA ARG A 388 26.85 41.51 -27.06
C ARG A 388 28.05 42.41 -27.25
N ARG A 389 29.28 42.02 -26.83
CA ARG A 389 30.51 42.80 -27.11
C ARG A 389 31.00 42.72 -28.54
N ARG A 390 30.72 41.62 -29.26
CA ARG A 390 31.07 41.51 -30.69
C ARG A 390 30.11 42.30 -31.58
N ASP A 391 28.85 42.36 -31.26
CA ASP A 391 27.84 43.11 -32.01
C ASP A 391 28.06 44.63 -31.87
N ASP A 392 28.58 45.12 -30.74
CA ASP A 392 28.92 46.55 -30.53
C ASP A 392 30.21 46.96 -31.29
N ASP A 393 31.19 46.09 -31.44
CA ASP A 393 32.44 46.38 -32.17
C ASP A 393 32.20 46.39 -33.69
N ASP A 394 31.35 45.55 -34.23
CA ASP A 394 30.99 45.53 -35.66
C ASP A 394 30.12 46.75 -36.09
N ALA A 395 29.37 47.35 -35.17
CA ALA A 395 28.58 48.54 -35.41
C ALA A 395 29.44 49.83 -35.52
N HIS A 396 30.65 49.82 -34.91
CA HIS A 396 31.55 50.97 -34.97
C HIS A 396 32.44 50.98 -36.23
N VAL A 397 32.71 49.82 -36.81
CA VAL A 397 33.52 49.73 -38.07
C VAL A 397 32.69 50.09 -39.32
N ALA A 398 31.38 49.96 -39.27
CA ALA A 398 30.51 50.30 -40.40
C ALA A 398 30.20 51.82 -40.55
N LYS A 399 30.56 52.67 -39.55
CA LYS A 399 30.34 54.14 -39.61
C LYS A 399 31.57 54.94 -40.01
N SER A 400 32.68 54.32 -40.32
CA SER A 400 33.93 55.01 -40.75
C SER A 400 34.25 54.85 -42.25
N ARG A 401 33.30 54.34 -43.04
CA ARG A 401 33.43 54.26 -44.50
C ARG A 401 32.11 54.72 -45.17
N LEU A 402 31.82 55.99 -45.00
CA LEU A 402 30.99 56.81 -45.94
C LEU A 402 31.45 58.25 -45.75
#